data_9a08250946e83e6d2102b0adb475cdf7
#
_entry.id   9a08250946e83e6d2102b0adb475cdf7
#
_cell.length_a   1.000
_cell.length_b   1.000
_cell.length_c   1.000
_cell.angle_alpha   90.00
_cell.angle_beta   90.00
_cell.angle_gamma   90.00
#
_symmetry.space_group_name_H-M   'P 1'
#
loop_
_entity.id
_entity.type
_entity.pdbx_description
1 polymer ?
#
loop_
_entity_poly.entity_id
_entity_poly.type
_entity_poly.pdbx_seq_one_letter_code
_entity_poly.pdbx_strand_id
1 'polypeptide(L)'
;MAVRIILGCLWRMTAALLCAFATVFAAHAEDLGPVSPDADFTVKQITAILFKIAPGERADFAGRDLTYLDLSELDFKGAVLARSDFYGTDFTASNLSGADLSRTRLDRAVLIRANLSGANLTDATIYRPTIYSDEKSTLTDAPKFAGANLTRISVQADLSGADFRGADLTGANFSPLEARPGKGTLTTQPSNILRSCDFSGARMTNADMTRAKLTFSRFTGADAHGVKFNGADLTKVDFAGADLSGADFTGADLYDTNFAGANGLDTAIGLDTAVNADKAKR
;
A
#
# COMPACT_ATOMS: atom_id res chain seq x y z
N MET A 1 20.36 41.12 47.34
CA MET A 1 19.91 41.84 46.12
C MET A 1 20.51 41.28 44.81
N ALA A 2 21.14 40.11 44.85
CA ALA A 2 21.86 39.51 43.69
C ALA A 2 21.18 38.29 43.05
N VAL A 3 20.06 37.82 43.59
CA VAL A 3 19.39 36.58 43.09
C VAL A 3 18.27 36.87 42.05
N ARG A 4 17.83 38.12 41.88
CA ARG A 4 16.75 38.48 40.94
C ARG A 4 17.21 38.80 39.52
N ILE A 5 18.50 38.89 39.26
CA ILE A 5 19.04 39.24 37.92
C ILE A 5 19.36 37.99 37.08
N ILE A 6 19.58 36.83 37.71
CA ILE A 6 20.00 35.61 37.00
C ILE A 6 18.80 34.86 36.36
N LEU A 7 17.58 34.95 36.93
CA LEU A 7 16.40 34.33 36.35
C LEU A 7 15.84 35.06 35.09
N GLY A 8 16.13 36.36 34.95
CA GLY A 8 15.66 37.13 33.81
C GLY A 8 16.46 36.89 32.52
N CYS A 9 17.72 36.47 32.63
CA CYS A 9 18.56 36.17 31.46
C CYS A 9 18.31 34.79 30.87
N LEU A 10 17.97 33.79 31.71
CA LEU A 10 17.68 32.44 31.18
C LEU A 10 16.37 32.37 30.36
N TRP A 11 15.36 33.19 30.74
CA TRP A 11 14.09 33.17 30.00
C TRP A 11 14.15 33.97 28.70
N ARG A 12 15.05 34.92 28.57
CA ARG A 12 15.26 35.65 27.31
C ARG A 12 16.09 34.85 26.30
N MET A 13 16.97 33.96 26.77
CA MET A 13 17.75 33.09 25.86
C MET A 13 16.90 31.94 25.27
N THR A 14 15.92 31.40 26.04
CA THR A 14 15.02 30.33 25.50
C THR A 14 14.00 30.90 24.51
N ALA A 15 13.50 32.11 24.68
CA ALA A 15 12.59 32.75 23.73
C ALA A 15 13.31 33.16 22.44
N ALA A 16 14.56 33.58 22.49
CA ALA A 16 15.35 33.93 21.32
C ALA A 16 15.78 32.70 20.50
N LEU A 17 16.05 31.56 21.18
CA LEU A 17 16.32 30.28 20.46
C LEU A 17 15.07 29.73 19.79
N LEU A 18 13.89 29.80 20.42
CA LEU A 18 12.62 29.38 19.79
C LEU A 18 12.22 30.30 18.62
N CYS A 19 12.45 31.60 18.70
CA CYS A 19 12.24 32.54 17.61
C CYS A 19 13.25 32.30 16.45
N ALA A 20 14.51 31.96 16.76
CA ALA A 20 15.49 31.65 15.72
C ALA A 20 15.19 30.35 14.97
N PHE A 21 14.64 29.32 15.65
CA PHE A 21 14.16 28.11 14.99
C PHE A 21 12.91 28.36 14.14
N ALA A 22 11.96 29.17 14.62
CA ALA A 22 10.75 29.52 13.86
C ALA A 22 11.07 30.41 12.63
N THR A 23 12.06 31.31 12.74
CA THR A 23 12.47 32.17 11.62
C THR A 23 13.32 31.42 10.59
N VAL A 24 14.09 30.40 10.97
CA VAL A 24 14.84 29.57 10.02
C VAL A 24 13.86 28.69 9.22
N PHE A 25 12.78 28.16 9.84
CA PHE A 25 11.73 27.44 9.11
C PHE A 25 10.91 28.36 8.18
N ALA A 26 10.59 29.58 8.60
CA ALA A 26 9.87 30.55 7.76
C ALA A 26 10.72 31.07 6.60
N ALA A 27 12.03 31.31 6.81
CA ALA A 27 12.93 31.78 5.76
C ALA A 27 13.21 30.73 4.65
N HIS A 28 13.03 29.43 4.96
CA HIS A 28 13.16 28.37 3.93
C HIS A 28 11.86 28.15 3.15
N ALA A 29 10.71 28.54 3.70
CA ALA A 29 9.42 28.43 3.00
C ALA A 29 9.25 29.50 1.91
N GLU A 30 9.84 30.70 2.10
CA GLU A 30 9.72 31.81 1.15
C GLU A 30 10.50 31.61 -0.18
N ASP A 31 11.49 30.70 -0.19
CA ASP A 31 12.37 30.47 -1.36
C ASP A 31 11.93 29.29 -2.25
N LEU A 32 10.79 28.64 -1.93
CA LEU A 32 10.32 27.45 -2.66
C LEU A 32 9.40 27.74 -3.84
N GLY A 33 9.14 29.01 -4.15
CA GLY A 33 8.29 29.44 -5.26
C GLY A 33 6.78 29.21 -5.01
N PRO A 34 5.91 29.60 -5.93
CA PRO A 34 4.46 29.55 -5.75
C PRO A 34 3.94 28.11 -5.67
N VAL A 35 3.01 27.87 -4.77
CA VAL A 35 2.25 26.61 -4.69
C VAL A 35 1.34 26.49 -5.91
N SER A 36 1.24 25.30 -6.49
CA SER A 36 0.28 25.01 -7.56
C SER A 36 -1.16 25.22 -7.06
N PRO A 37 -2.06 25.77 -7.88
CA PRO A 37 -3.47 25.89 -7.48
C PRO A 37 -4.14 24.53 -7.23
N ASP A 38 -3.58 23.44 -7.78
CA ASP A 38 -4.14 22.09 -7.69
C ASP A 38 -3.35 21.20 -6.70
N ALA A 39 -2.23 21.70 -6.15
CA ALA A 39 -1.42 20.96 -5.17
C ALA A 39 -0.72 21.92 -4.20
N ASP A 40 -0.46 21.44 -2.96
CA ASP A 40 0.23 22.21 -1.91
C ASP A 40 1.70 22.54 -2.26
N PHE A 41 2.31 21.72 -3.11
CA PHE A 41 3.70 21.85 -3.55
C PHE A 41 3.84 21.64 -5.06
N THR A 42 4.79 22.31 -5.65
CA THR A 42 5.28 21.97 -6.99
C THR A 42 6.29 20.84 -6.93
N VAL A 43 6.48 20.12 -8.04
CA VAL A 43 7.53 19.08 -8.16
C VAL A 43 8.92 19.63 -7.81
N LYS A 44 9.23 20.87 -8.27
CA LYS A 44 10.50 21.54 -7.98
C LYS A 44 10.72 21.76 -6.46
N GLN A 45 9.68 22.15 -5.74
CA GLN A 45 9.74 22.32 -4.27
C GLN A 45 9.98 20.99 -3.57
N ILE A 46 9.25 19.94 -3.95
CA ILE A 46 9.41 18.59 -3.40
C ILE A 46 10.85 18.10 -3.63
N THR A 47 11.33 18.19 -4.88
CA THR A 47 12.71 17.79 -5.24
C THR A 47 13.75 18.57 -4.43
N ALA A 48 13.56 19.89 -4.26
CA ALA A 48 14.46 20.71 -3.47
C ALA A 48 14.48 20.31 -1.98
N ILE A 49 13.33 19.96 -1.41
CA ILE A 49 13.22 19.46 -0.03
C ILE A 49 13.95 18.13 0.09
N LEU A 50 13.64 17.16 -0.78
CA LEU A 50 14.28 15.84 -0.76
C LEU A 50 15.80 15.90 -0.92
N PHE A 51 16.30 16.82 -1.76
CA PHE A 51 17.74 17.00 -1.97
C PHE A 51 18.46 17.64 -0.76
N LYS A 52 17.79 18.49 0.01
CA LYS A 52 18.36 19.20 1.17
C LYS A 52 18.29 18.44 2.48
N ILE A 53 17.56 17.33 2.54
CA ILE A 53 17.39 16.54 3.76
C ILE A 53 18.72 16.02 4.26
N ALA A 54 19.02 16.25 5.54
CA ALA A 54 20.22 15.76 6.17
C ALA A 54 20.16 14.24 6.41
N PRO A 55 21.29 13.53 6.42
CA PRO A 55 21.32 12.11 6.75
C PRO A 55 20.65 11.82 8.11
N GLY A 56 19.66 10.92 8.10
CA GLY A 56 18.87 10.54 9.29
C GLY A 56 17.61 11.37 9.53
N GLU A 57 17.39 12.44 8.78
CA GLU A 57 16.13 13.19 8.78
C GLU A 57 15.14 12.58 7.77
N ARG A 58 13.86 12.92 7.93
CA ARG A 58 12.75 12.45 7.06
C ARG A 58 12.04 13.64 6.47
N ALA A 59 11.81 13.61 5.15
CA ALA A 59 10.94 14.60 4.50
C ALA A 59 9.53 14.47 5.07
N ASP A 60 8.89 15.59 5.38
CA ASP A 60 7.53 15.61 5.90
C ASP A 60 6.59 16.35 4.94
N PHE A 61 5.69 15.58 4.33
CA PHE A 61 4.63 16.04 3.45
C PHE A 61 3.26 15.55 3.96
N ALA A 62 3.12 15.26 5.25
CA ALA A 62 1.89 14.71 5.81
C ALA A 62 0.70 15.66 5.62
N GLY A 63 -0.46 15.09 5.22
CA GLY A 63 -1.72 15.81 5.06
C GLY A 63 -1.75 16.80 3.90
N ARG A 64 -0.89 16.63 2.88
CA ARG A 64 -0.78 17.52 1.74
C ARG A 64 -1.62 17.06 0.56
N ASP A 65 -2.11 18.01 -0.21
CA ASP A 65 -2.61 17.78 -1.55
C ASP A 65 -1.41 17.74 -2.51
N LEU A 66 -1.14 16.56 -3.06
CA LEU A 66 -0.03 16.29 -3.99
C LEU A 66 -0.59 15.63 -5.26
N THR A 67 -1.85 15.92 -5.58
CA THR A 67 -2.56 15.33 -6.71
C THR A 67 -1.95 15.72 -8.05
N TYR A 68 -1.97 14.78 -9.01
CA TYR A 68 -1.54 14.96 -10.39
C TYR A 68 -0.09 15.42 -10.58
N LEU A 69 0.76 15.31 -9.57
CA LEU A 69 2.18 15.63 -9.70
C LEU A 69 2.94 14.50 -10.40
N ASP A 70 3.94 14.86 -11.19
CA ASP A 70 4.94 13.94 -11.67
C ASP A 70 6.06 13.83 -10.62
N LEU A 71 5.99 12.78 -9.79
CA LEU A 71 6.96 12.45 -8.75
C LEU A 71 7.79 11.22 -9.14
N SER A 72 7.85 10.93 -10.45
CA SER A 72 8.61 9.80 -10.97
C SER A 72 10.10 9.90 -10.64
N GLU A 73 10.72 8.73 -10.41
CA GLU A 73 12.15 8.57 -10.12
C GLU A 73 12.66 9.28 -8.84
N LEU A 74 11.77 9.90 -8.04
CA LEU A 74 12.17 10.58 -6.81
C LEU A 74 12.40 9.59 -5.65
N ASP A 75 13.33 9.96 -4.75
CA ASP A 75 13.65 9.18 -3.55
C ASP A 75 12.93 9.74 -2.32
N PHE A 76 11.80 9.12 -1.96
CA PHE A 76 11.01 9.39 -0.77
C PHE A 76 11.30 8.40 0.37
N LYS A 77 12.43 7.72 0.34
CA LYS A 77 12.78 6.71 1.33
C LYS A 77 12.56 7.19 2.76
N GLY A 78 11.65 6.52 3.48
CA GLY A 78 11.33 6.84 4.86
C GLY A 78 10.59 8.17 5.06
N ALA A 79 10.15 8.88 4.02
CA ALA A 79 9.40 10.14 4.15
C ALA A 79 8.09 9.96 4.92
N VAL A 80 7.60 11.05 5.54
CA VAL A 80 6.29 11.12 6.19
C VAL A 80 5.30 11.68 5.18
N LEU A 81 4.43 10.82 4.66
CA LEU A 81 3.44 11.11 3.63
C LEU A 81 2.00 10.85 4.12
N ALA A 82 1.85 10.55 5.42
CA ALA A 82 0.58 10.13 6.01
C ALA A 82 -0.55 11.12 5.75
N ARG A 83 -1.75 10.61 5.43
CA ARG A 83 -2.98 11.39 5.17
C ARG A 83 -2.90 12.33 3.97
N SER A 84 -1.89 12.21 3.11
CA SER A 84 -1.78 13.03 1.89
C SER A 84 -2.65 12.46 0.78
N ASP A 85 -3.02 13.33 -0.14
CA ASP A 85 -3.77 12.99 -1.34
C ASP A 85 -2.82 12.89 -2.54
N PHE A 86 -2.71 11.68 -3.10
CA PHE A 86 -1.91 11.37 -4.27
C PHE A 86 -2.77 10.92 -5.47
N TYR A 87 -4.01 11.42 -5.53
CA TYR A 87 -4.88 11.07 -6.65
C TYR A 87 -4.23 11.45 -7.99
N GLY A 88 -4.04 10.47 -8.88
CA GLY A 88 -3.46 10.67 -10.19
C GLY A 88 -1.97 11.04 -10.22
N THR A 89 -1.27 10.98 -9.10
CA THR A 89 0.17 11.26 -9.00
C THR A 89 0.98 10.17 -9.67
N ASP A 90 2.02 10.56 -10.40
CA ASP A 90 2.97 9.63 -11.02
C ASP A 90 4.12 9.31 -10.08
N PHE A 91 4.22 8.06 -9.63
CA PHE A 91 5.32 7.48 -8.85
C PHE A 91 6.15 6.48 -9.64
N THR A 92 6.15 6.56 -10.97
CA THR A 92 6.93 5.65 -11.81
C THR A 92 8.37 5.59 -11.33
N ALA A 93 8.87 4.39 -11.03
CA ALA A 93 10.23 4.12 -10.55
C ALA A 93 10.66 4.89 -9.28
N SER A 94 9.73 5.50 -8.54
CA SER A 94 10.03 6.20 -7.28
C SER A 94 10.38 5.22 -6.16
N ASN A 95 11.27 5.66 -5.27
CA ASN A 95 11.60 4.93 -4.05
C ASN A 95 10.78 5.46 -2.86
N LEU A 96 9.74 4.71 -2.47
CA LEU A 96 8.87 4.97 -1.33
C LEU A 96 9.16 3.99 -0.17
N SER A 97 10.33 3.31 -0.20
CA SER A 97 10.64 2.27 0.79
C SER A 97 10.70 2.85 2.20
N GLY A 98 10.01 2.18 3.13
CA GLY A 98 9.92 2.59 4.54
C GLY A 98 9.19 3.92 4.77
N ALA A 99 8.57 4.53 3.75
CA ALA A 99 7.77 5.74 3.90
C ALA A 99 6.49 5.47 4.71
N ASP A 100 6.01 6.49 5.44
CA ASP A 100 4.69 6.45 6.07
C ASP A 100 3.63 7.00 5.11
N LEU A 101 2.90 6.12 4.47
CA LEU A 101 1.78 6.37 3.56
C LEU A 101 0.43 6.04 4.23
N SER A 102 0.38 6.00 5.56
CA SER A 102 -0.85 5.65 6.27
C SER A 102 -1.98 6.64 5.96
N ARG A 103 -3.18 6.09 5.68
CA ARG A 103 -4.40 6.86 5.36
C ARG A 103 -4.26 7.77 4.13
N THR A 104 -3.36 7.45 3.20
CA THR A 104 -3.23 8.18 1.93
C THR A 104 -4.26 7.70 0.92
N ARG A 105 -4.57 8.57 -0.04
CA ARG A 105 -5.32 8.23 -1.24
C ARG A 105 -4.37 8.10 -2.42
N LEU A 106 -4.17 6.87 -2.91
CA LEU A 106 -3.35 6.55 -4.09
C LEU A 106 -4.23 6.18 -5.30
N ASP A 107 -5.47 6.69 -5.32
CA ASP A 107 -6.40 6.37 -6.37
C ASP A 107 -5.94 6.97 -7.70
N ARG A 108 -5.95 6.17 -8.76
CA ARG A 108 -5.43 6.51 -10.09
C ARG A 108 -3.95 6.89 -10.14
N ALA A 109 -3.19 6.70 -9.07
CA ALA A 109 -1.75 6.90 -9.10
C ALA A 109 -1.09 5.97 -10.13
N VAL A 110 0.02 6.42 -10.72
CA VAL A 110 0.88 5.57 -11.53
C VAL A 110 1.93 4.97 -10.61
N LEU A 111 1.96 3.63 -10.50
CA LEU A 111 2.84 2.90 -9.60
C LEU A 111 3.81 1.97 -10.36
N ILE A 112 4.07 2.25 -11.63
CA ILE A 112 4.98 1.49 -12.48
C ILE A 112 6.37 1.44 -11.84
N ARG A 113 6.85 0.23 -11.50
CA ARG A 113 8.13 -0.01 -10.82
C ARG A 113 8.32 0.74 -9.50
N ALA A 114 7.27 1.27 -8.89
CA ALA A 114 7.36 1.94 -7.59
C ALA A 114 7.83 0.95 -6.51
N ASN A 115 8.77 1.39 -5.66
CA ASN A 115 9.27 0.61 -4.56
C ASN A 115 8.64 1.07 -3.24
N LEU A 116 7.64 0.32 -2.76
CA LEU A 116 6.95 0.53 -1.48
C LEU A 116 7.38 -0.50 -0.41
N SER A 117 8.55 -1.14 -0.59
CA SER A 117 9.02 -2.16 0.35
C SER A 117 9.18 -1.59 1.76
N GLY A 118 8.60 -2.27 2.76
CA GLY A 118 8.61 -1.82 4.16
C GLY A 118 7.84 -0.53 4.44
N ALA A 119 7.12 0.03 3.47
CA ALA A 119 6.29 1.23 3.69
C ALA A 119 5.07 0.92 4.58
N ASN A 120 4.56 1.92 5.28
CA ASN A 120 3.32 1.86 6.04
C ASN A 120 2.16 2.39 5.22
N LEU A 121 1.27 1.53 4.71
CA LEU A 121 0.05 1.87 3.98
C LEU A 121 -1.22 1.56 4.78
N THR A 122 -1.14 1.53 6.12
CA THR A 122 -2.30 1.26 6.98
C THR A 122 -3.46 2.21 6.64
N ASP A 123 -4.67 1.66 6.42
CA ASP A 123 -5.89 2.40 6.08
C ASP A 123 -5.80 3.24 4.77
N ALA A 124 -4.83 2.99 3.89
CA ALA A 124 -4.72 3.68 2.59
C ALA A 124 -5.73 3.13 1.57
N THR A 125 -5.95 3.88 0.47
CA THR A 125 -6.73 3.41 -0.68
C THR A 125 -5.87 3.36 -1.94
N ILE A 126 -6.07 2.32 -2.76
CA ILE A 126 -5.46 2.15 -4.08
C ILE A 126 -6.56 1.72 -5.06
N TYR A 127 -7.21 2.69 -5.71
CA TYR A 127 -8.27 2.40 -6.67
C TYR A 127 -7.83 2.76 -8.08
N ARG A 128 -7.87 1.77 -8.98
CA ARG A 128 -7.56 1.91 -10.40
C ARG A 128 -6.20 2.56 -10.68
N PRO A 129 -5.12 2.13 -10.05
CA PRO A 129 -3.77 2.61 -10.36
C PRO A 129 -3.37 2.16 -11.76
N THR A 130 -2.36 2.81 -12.34
CA THR A 130 -1.60 2.31 -13.48
C THR A 130 -0.35 1.63 -12.97
N ILE A 131 -0.12 0.35 -13.29
CA ILE A 131 1.01 -0.44 -12.78
C ILE A 131 1.93 -1.01 -13.84
N TYR A 132 1.60 -0.87 -15.11
CA TYR A 132 2.41 -1.35 -16.23
C TYR A 132 2.29 -0.39 -17.41
N SER A 133 3.35 -0.33 -18.22
CA SER A 133 3.44 0.53 -19.38
C SER A 133 2.72 -0.09 -20.60
N ASP A 134 2.72 -1.43 -20.71
CA ASP A 134 2.03 -2.20 -21.74
C ASP A 134 1.69 -3.62 -21.23
N GLU A 135 0.89 -4.37 -22.01
CA GLU A 135 0.44 -5.72 -21.63
C GLU A 135 1.58 -6.75 -21.49
N LYS A 136 2.75 -6.50 -22.07
CA LYS A 136 3.90 -7.40 -22.01
C LYS A 136 4.78 -7.17 -20.78
N SER A 137 4.71 -5.98 -20.19
CA SER A 137 5.56 -5.53 -19.10
C SER A 137 4.95 -5.74 -17.72
N THR A 138 3.80 -6.41 -17.60
CA THR A 138 3.04 -6.54 -16.35
C THR A 138 3.86 -7.04 -15.16
N LEU A 139 4.77 -8.03 -15.36
CA LEU A 139 5.60 -8.59 -14.29
C LEU A 139 6.83 -7.74 -13.95
N THR A 140 7.41 -7.05 -14.95
CA THR A 140 8.61 -6.23 -14.77
C THR A 140 8.31 -4.85 -14.22
N ASP A 141 7.12 -4.35 -14.51
CA ASP A 141 6.65 -3.02 -14.11
C ASP A 141 5.86 -3.03 -12.80
N ALA A 142 5.53 -4.21 -12.28
CA ALA A 142 4.74 -4.35 -11.07
C ALA A 142 5.40 -3.66 -9.85
N PRO A 143 4.60 -3.00 -8.99
CA PRO A 143 5.10 -2.35 -7.78
C PRO A 143 5.55 -3.39 -6.74
N LYS A 144 6.46 -2.97 -5.83
CA LYS A 144 7.00 -3.81 -4.76
C LYS A 144 6.44 -3.37 -3.41
N PHE A 145 5.82 -4.31 -2.70
CA PHE A 145 5.27 -4.15 -1.35
C PHE A 145 5.92 -5.10 -0.33
N ALA A 146 7.10 -5.66 -0.66
CA ALA A 146 7.75 -6.63 0.22
C ALA A 146 7.96 -6.06 1.64
N GLY A 147 7.46 -6.78 2.66
CA GLY A 147 7.53 -6.34 4.06
C GLY A 147 6.73 -5.08 4.40
N ALA A 148 5.90 -4.56 3.51
CA ALA A 148 5.07 -3.38 3.78
C ALA A 148 3.94 -3.70 4.76
N ASN A 149 3.52 -2.69 5.54
CA ASN A 149 2.32 -2.76 6.35
C ASN A 149 1.12 -2.25 5.55
N LEU A 150 0.27 -3.18 5.11
CA LEU A 150 -0.96 -2.97 4.33
C LEU A 150 -2.21 -3.25 5.18
N THR A 151 -2.09 -3.16 6.51
CA THR A 151 -3.21 -3.43 7.43
C THR A 151 -4.43 -2.57 7.08
N ARG A 152 -5.58 -3.20 6.84
CA ARG A 152 -6.86 -2.57 6.47
C ARG A 152 -6.79 -1.68 5.23
N ILE A 153 -5.83 -1.89 4.34
CA ILE A 153 -5.82 -1.21 3.03
C ILE A 153 -7.07 -1.58 2.24
N SER A 154 -7.56 -0.65 1.43
CA SER A 154 -8.64 -0.93 0.48
C SER A 154 -8.14 -0.82 -0.95
N VAL A 155 -8.29 -1.90 -1.71
CA VAL A 155 -7.74 -2.01 -3.06
C VAL A 155 -8.82 -2.37 -4.06
N GLN A 156 -8.84 -1.69 -5.21
CA GLN A 156 -9.59 -2.07 -6.41
C GLN A 156 -8.69 -1.86 -7.62
N ALA A 157 -7.94 -2.89 -7.99
CA ALA A 157 -6.83 -2.75 -8.93
C ALA A 157 -6.55 -4.03 -9.73
N ASP A 158 -5.85 -3.87 -10.82
CA ASP A 158 -4.97 -4.91 -11.36
C ASP A 158 -3.58 -4.66 -10.74
N LEU A 159 -3.10 -5.58 -9.89
CA LEU A 159 -1.75 -5.55 -9.30
C LEU A 159 -0.96 -6.80 -9.70
N SER A 160 -1.25 -7.35 -10.89
CA SER A 160 -0.59 -8.57 -11.38
C SER A 160 0.94 -8.44 -11.32
N GLY A 161 1.59 -9.48 -10.80
CA GLY A 161 3.03 -9.53 -10.65
C GLY A 161 3.59 -8.80 -9.44
N ALA A 162 2.77 -8.12 -8.62
CA ALA A 162 3.25 -7.40 -7.45
C ALA A 162 3.88 -8.33 -6.41
N ASP A 163 4.92 -7.81 -5.75
CA ASP A 163 5.67 -8.50 -4.70
C ASP A 163 5.14 -8.09 -3.31
N PHE A 164 4.40 -9.01 -2.66
CA PHE A 164 3.87 -8.85 -1.30
C PHE A 164 4.58 -9.74 -0.27
N ARG A 165 5.77 -10.24 -0.57
CA ARG A 165 6.48 -11.17 0.32
C ARG A 165 6.67 -10.58 1.71
N GLY A 166 6.25 -11.32 2.74
CA GLY A 166 6.35 -10.90 4.14
C GLY A 166 5.57 -9.64 4.50
N ALA A 167 4.69 -9.15 3.62
CA ALA A 167 3.84 -8.00 3.92
C ALA A 167 2.77 -8.33 4.98
N ASP A 168 2.31 -7.31 5.71
CA ASP A 168 1.17 -7.42 6.62
C ASP A 168 -0.09 -6.90 5.94
N LEU A 169 -0.96 -7.81 5.55
CA LEU A 169 -2.26 -7.57 4.92
C LEU A 169 -3.43 -7.85 5.88
N THR A 170 -3.20 -7.82 7.19
CA THR A 170 -4.25 -8.09 8.18
C THR A 170 -5.46 -7.19 7.97
N GLY A 171 -6.64 -7.81 7.73
CA GLY A 171 -7.89 -7.11 7.46
C GLY A 171 -7.90 -6.29 6.17
N ALA A 172 -6.95 -6.50 5.25
CA ALA A 172 -6.93 -5.84 3.94
C ALA A 172 -8.18 -6.21 3.12
N ASN A 173 -8.71 -5.25 2.37
CA ASN A 173 -9.90 -5.43 1.57
C ASN A 173 -9.58 -5.38 0.07
N PHE A 174 -9.64 -6.53 -0.59
CA PHE A 174 -9.53 -6.72 -2.04
C PHE A 174 -10.85 -7.23 -2.64
N SER A 175 -11.97 -7.12 -1.92
CA SER A 175 -13.27 -7.47 -2.48
C SER A 175 -13.71 -6.42 -3.51
N PRO A 176 -14.60 -6.77 -4.47
CA PRO A 176 -15.17 -5.79 -5.38
C PRO A 176 -15.91 -4.69 -4.61
N LEU A 177 -15.75 -3.45 -5.05
CA LEU A 177 -16.54 -2.34 -4.48
C LEU A 177 -18.02 -2.62 -4.71
N GLU A 178 -18.82 -2.62 -3.64
CA GLU A 178 -20.26 -2.77 -3.76
C GLU A 178 -20.88 -1.59 -4.50
N ALA A 179 -21.84 -1.87 -5.37
CA ALA A 179 -22.64 -0.82 -6.00
C ALA A 179 -23.37 -0.04 -4.91
N ARG A 180 -23.23 1.27 -4.86
CA ARG A 180 -23.97 2.11 -3.90
C ARG A 180 -25.47 1.91 -4.10
N PRO A 181 -26.24 1.63 -3.04
CA PRO A 181 -27.68 1.51 -3.15
C PRO A 181 -28.30 2.73 -3.84
N GLY A 182 -29.11 2.52 -4.88
CA GLY A 182 -29.84 3.59 -5.58
C GLY A 182 -29.19 4.18 -6.83
N LYS A 183 -27.97 3.79 -7.21
CA LYS A 183 -27.44 4.08 -8.55
C LYS A 183 -27.35 2.77 -9.31
N GLY A 184 -28.12 2.65 -10.38
CA GLY A 184 -28.37 1.46 -11.18
C GLY A 184 -27.21 0.46 -11.18
N THR A 185 -27.53 -0.78 -10.88
CA THR A 185 -26.61 -1.90 -10.81
C THR A 185 -25.93 -2.10 -12.17
N LEU A 186 -24.71 -1.59 -12.31
CA LEU A 186 -23.79 -2.21 -13.25
C LEU A 186 -23.48 -3.59 -12.67
N THR A 187 -24.04 -4.64 -13.23
CA THR A 187 -23.97 -6.02 -12.77
C THR A 187 -22.56 -6.63 -12.79
N THR A 188 -21.55 -5.86 -13.12
CA THR A 188 -20.15 -6.30 -13.17
C THR A 188 -19.25 -5.28 -12.48
N GLN A 189 -19.18 -5.34 -11.15
CA GLN A 189 -18.06 -4.71 -10.45
C GLN A 189 -16.78 -5.48 -10.84
N PRO A 190 -15.73 -4.79 -11.32
CA PRO A 190 -14.50 -5.47 -11.69
C PRO A 190 -13.89 -6.12 -10.45
N SER A 191 -13.52 -7.39 -10.58
CA SER A 191 -12.74 -8.09 -9.55
C SER A 191 -11.33 -7.51 -9.49
N ASN A 192 -10.70 -7.55 -8.31
CA ASN A 192 -9.26 -7.34 -8.22
C ASN A 192 -8.51 -8.41 -9.01
N ILE A 193 -7.48 -8.00 -9.76
CA ILE A 193 -6.64 -8.89 -10.55
C ILE A 193 -5.27 -8.92 -9.88
N LEU A 194 -4.90 -10.10 -9.36
CA LEU A 194 -3.70 -10.33 -8.57
C LEU A 194 -2.93 -11.55 -9.13
N ARG A 195 -2.89 -11.67 -10.46
CA ARG A 195 -2.25 -12.80 -11.11
C ARG A 195 -0.74 -12.79 -10.89
N SER A 196 -0.17 -13.97 -10.67
CA SER A 196 1.28 -14.13 -10.48
C SER A 196 1.88 -13.24 -9.37
N CYS A 197 1.08 -12.80 -8.40
CA CYS A 197 1.57 -12.10 -7.22
C CYS A 197 2.30 -13.06 -6.27
N ASP A 198 3.28 -12.54 -5.53
CA ASP A 198 3.98 -13.31 -4.51
C ASP A 198 3.60 -12.83 -3.10
N PHE A 199 2.77 -13.61 -2.40
CA PHE A 199 2.36 -13.42 -1.02
C PHE A 199 3.11 -14.35 -0.05
N SER A 200 4.27 -14.93 -0.47
CA SER A 200 5.01 -15.87 0.39
C SER A 200 5.37 -15.24 1.72
N GLY A 201 5.04 -15.95 2.82
CA GLY A 201 5.27 -15.48 4.18
C GLY A 201 4.49 -14.22 4.58
N ALA A 202 3.55 -13.76 3.78
CA ALA A 202 2.69 -12.62 4.15
C ALA A 202 1.74 -12.99 5.30
N ARG A 203 1.43 -12.02 6.14
CA ARG A 203 0.37 -12.12 7.15
C ARG A 203 -0.91 -11.52 6.61
N MET A 204 -1.96 -12.32 6.48
CA MET A 204 -3.20 -11.95 5.81
C MET A 204 -4.44 -12.21 6.66
N THR A 205 -4.25 -12.35 7.98
CA THR A 205 -5.33 -12.70 8.90
C THR A 205 -6.58 -11.85 8.63
N ASN A 206 -7.73 -12.52 8.36
CA ASN A 206 -9.02 -11.90 8.05
C ASN A 206 -9.03 -10.96 6.84
N ALA A 207 -8.11 -11.06 5.90
CA ALA A 207 -8.17 -10.31 4.65
C ALA A 207 -9.37 -10.76 3.79
N ASP A 208 -9.95 -9.84 3.04
CA ASP A 208 -11.06 -10.13 2.12
C ASP A 208 -10.54 -10.16 0.67
N MET A 209 -10.42 -11.37 0.11
CA MET A 209 -10.04 -11.66 -1.26
C MET A 209 -11.23 -12.16 -2.10
N THR A 210 -12.45 -11.83 -1.66
CA THR A 210 -13.69 -12.26 -2.33
C THR A 210 -13.65 -11.91 -3.81
N ARG A 211 -13.87 -12.93 -4.68
CA ARG A 211 -13.89 -12.83 -6.13
C ARG A 211 -12.58 -12.31 -6.76
N ALA A 212 -11.47 -12.27 -6.03
CA ALA A 212 -10.17 -11.89 -6.58
C ALA A 212 -9.68 -12.93 -7.62
N LYS A 213 -8.98 -12.44 -8.66
CA LYS A 213 -8.33 -13.29 -9.66
C LYS A 213 -6.88 -13.49 -9.26
N LEU A 214 -6.57 -14.64 -8.68
CA LEU A 214 -5.28 -14.96 -8.07
C LEU A 214 -4.48 -16.01 -8.86
N THR A 215 -4.86 -16.29 -10.10
CA THR A 215 -4.22 -17.33 -10.91
C THR A 215 -2.70 -17.24 -10.89
N PHE A 216 -2.02 -18.39 -10.67
CA PHE A 216 -0.56 -18.51 -10.59
C PHE A 216 0.11 -17.74 -9.43
N SER A 217 -0.64 -17.23 -8.46
CA SER A 217 -0.04 -16.53 -7.31
C SER A 217 0.50 -17.52 -6.28
N ARG A 218 1.44 -17.04 -5.48
CA ARG A 218 2.12 -17.83 -4.46
C ARG A 218 1.77 -17.33 -3.07
N PHE A 219 1.37 -18.26 -2.20
CA PHE A 219 1.08 -18.03 -0.77
C PHE A 219 1.91 -18.98 0.12
N THR A 220 3.07 -19.40 -0.37
CA THR A 220 3.92 -20.36 0.34
C THR A 220 4.26 -19.86 1.74
N GLY A 221 3.87 -20.61 2.79
CA GLY A 221 4.10 -20.25 4.18
C GLY A 221 3.39 -18.97 4.66
N ALA A 222 2.38 -18.48 3.93
CA ALA A 222 1.60 -17.33 4.37
C ALA A 222 0.69 -17.68 5.56
N ASP A 223 0.45 -16.71 6.45
CA ASP A 223 -0.64 -16.76 7.43
C ASP A 223 -1.92 -16.21 6.78
N ALA A 224 -2.75 -17.11 6.26
CA ALA A 224 -4.03 -16.84 5.65
C ALA A 224 -5.21 -17.24 6.55
N HIS A 225 -5.03 -17.20 7.88
CA HIS A 225 -6.09 -17.48 8.85
C HIS A 225 -7.32 -16.60 8.62
N GLY A 226 -8.48 -17.22 8.44
CA GLY A 226 -9.76 -16.52 8.26
C GLY A 226 -9.88 -15.68 6.99
N VAL A 227 -8.99 -15.83 6.02
CA VAL A 227 -9.06 -15.11 4.73
C VAL A 227 -10.30 -15.55 3.97
N LYS A 228 -11.02 -14.59 3.37
CA LYS A 228 -12.15 -14.86 2.51
C LYS A 228 -11.69 -14.99 1.06
N PHE A 229 -11.77 -16.21 0.53
CA PHE A 229 -11.56 -16.51 -0.89
C PHE A 229 -12.86 -16.82 -1.62
N ASN A 230 -14.03 -16.37 -1.09
CA ASN A 230 -15.35 -16.66 -1.66
C ASN A 230 -15.41 -16.29 -3.14
N GLY A 231 -15.65 -17.28 -4.00
CA GLY A 231 -15.73 -17.11 -5.45
C GLY A 231 -14.45 -16.61 -6.11
N ALA A 232 -13.29 -16.68 -5.44
CA ALA A 232 -12.01 -16.32 -6.01
C ALA A 232 -11.53 -17.34 -7.06
N ASP A 233 -10.80 -16.87 -8.05
CA ASP A 233 -10.09 -17.74 -9.00
C ASP A 233 -8.71 -18.06 -8.44
N LEU A 234 -8.58 -19.26 -7.87
CA LEU A 234 -7.35 -19.78 -7.26
C LEU A 234 -6.64 -20.79 -8.16
N THR A 235 -6.96 -20.79 -9.45
CA THR A 235 -6.34 -21.70 -10.44
C THR A 235 -4.81 -21.63 -10.35
N LYS A 236 -4.17 -22.76 -10.09
CA LYS A 236 -2.72 -22.92 -9.97
C LYS A 236 -2.07 -22.04 -8.91
N VAL A 237 -2.80 -21.69 -7.86
CA VAL A 237 -2.24 -21.00 -6.69
C VAL A 237 -1.43 -22.00 -5.86
N ASP A 238 -0.31 -21.54 -5.32
CA ASP A 238 0.54 -22.33 -4.43
C ASP A 238 0.36 -21.92 -2.97
N PHE A 239 -0.34 -22.75 -2.18
CA PHE A 239 -0.52 -22.59 -0.73
C PHE A 239 0.40 -23.52 0.08
N ALA A 240 1.51 -24.00 -0.51
CA ALA A 240 2.39 -24.93 0.21
C ALA A 240 2.83 -24.36 1.56
N GLY A 241 2.56 -25.12 2.65
CA GLY A 241 2.90 -24.74 4.02
C GLY A 241 2.17 -23.51 4.58
N ALA A 242 1.15 -22.98 3.91
CA ALA A 242 0.34 -21.87 4.41
C ALA A 242 -0.56 -22.29 5.58
N ASP A 243 -0.89 -21.37 6.48
CA ASP A 243 -1.96 -21.53 7.46
C ASP A 243 -3.28 -21.05 6.89
N LEU A 244 -4.21 -21.99 6.63
CA LEU A 244 -5.53 -21.76 6.06
C LEU A 244 -6.65 -21.97 7.07
N SER A 245 -6.33 -21.96 8.37
CA SER A 245 -7.30 -22.18 9.46
C SER A 245 -8.46 -21.19 9.34
N GLY A 246 -9.69 -21.72 9.22
CA GLY A 246 -10.90 -20.89 9.07
C GLY A 246 -10.99 -20.07 7.78
N ALA A 247 -10.11 -20.27 6.79
CA ALA A 247 -10.23 -19.64 5.49
C ALA A 247 -11.51 -20.11 4.75
N ASP A 248 -12.16 -19.19 4.02
CA ASP A 248 -13.42 -19.48 3.33
C ASP A 248 -13.24 -19.60 1.82
N PHE A 249 -13.34 -20.82 1.29
CA PHE A 249 -13.23 -21.18 -0.12
C PHE A 249 -14.59 -21.37 -0.82
N THR A 250 -15.68 -20.93 -0.21
CA THR A 250 -17.02 -21.11 -0.77
C THR A 250 -17.09 -20.61 -2.22
N GLY A 251 -17.34 -21.53 -3.16
CA GLY A 251 -17.44 -21.24 -4.59
C GLY A 251 -16.14 -20.80 -5.26
N ALA A 252 -14.98 -20.87 -4.60
CA ALA A 252 -13.69 -20.61 -5.21
C ALA A 252 -13.34 -21.68 -6.27
N ASP A 253 -12.60 -21.30 -7.31
CA ASP A 253 -12.06 -22.26 -8.30
C ASP A 253 -10.67 -22.73 -7.85
N LEU A 254 -10.54 -24.03 -7.55
CA LEU A 254 -9.34 -24.66 -7.02
C LEU A 254 -8.59 -25.49 -8.08
N TYR A 255 -8.81 -25.23 -9.37
CA TYR A 255 -8.17 -26.02 -10.42
C TYR A 255 -6.63 -25.99 -10.30
N ASP A 256 -6.02 -27.17 -10.12
CA ASP A 256 -4.57 -27.37 -9.97
C ASP A 256 -3.93 -26.56 -8.79
N THR A 257 -4.73 -26.13 -7.81
CA THR A 257 -4.27 -25.46 -6.58
C THR A 257 -3.42 -26.42 -5.74
N ASN A 258 -2.29 -25.95 -5.20
CA ASN A 258 -1.39 -26.74 -4.38
C ASN A 258 -1.58 -26.44 -2.89
N PHE A 259 -2.02 -27.43 -2.11
CA PHE A 259 -2.16 -27.37 -0.65
C PHE A 259 -1.11 -28.21 0.10
N ALA A 260 -0.03 -28.61 -0.57
CA ALA A 260 0.97 -29.50 0.04
C ALA A 260 1.52 -28.91 1.36
N GLY A 261 1.33 -29.63 2.46
CA GLY A 261 1.77 -29.20 3.79
C GLY A 261 1.05 -27.95 4.36
N ALA A 262 -0.03 -27.51 3.74
CA ALA A 262 -0.89 -26.45 4.30
C ALA A 262 -1.57 -26.93 5.59
N ASN A 263 -1.68 -26.03 6.58
CA ASN A 263 -2.35 -26.29 7.85
C ASN A 263 -3.79 -25.76 7.83
N GLY A 264 -4.64 -26.29 8.72
CA GLY A 264 -5.98 -25.75 8.98
C GLY A 264 -7.03 -26.04 7.89
N LEU A 265 -6.76 -26.93 6.92
CA LEU A 265 -7.74 -27.33 5.90
C LEU A 265 -8.96 -28.04 6.51
N ASP A 266 -8.81 -28.64 7.68
CA ASP A 266 -9.90 -29.28 8.46
C ASP A 266 -10.88 -28.28 9.08
N THR A 267 -10.45 -27.04 9.26
CA THR A 267 -11.27 -25.91 9.74
C THR A 267 -11.65 -24.94 8.63
N ALA A 268 -11.13 -25.11 7.43
CA ALA A 268 -11.46 -24.29 6.26
C ALA A 268 -12.93 -24.52 5.83
N ILE A 269 -13.57 -23.44 5.38
CA ILE A 269 -14.99 -23.40 5.02
C ILE A 269 -15.13 -23.55 3.51
N GLY A 270 -16.17 -24.26 3.04
CA GLY A 270 -16.60 -24.24 1.64
C GLY A 270 -15.73 -25.03 0.68
N LEU A 271 -14.79 -25.85 1.16
CA LEU A 271 -14.00 -26.75 0.30
C LEU A 271 -14.87 -27.79 -0.42
N ASP A 272 -16.02 -28.14 0.14
CA ASP A 272 -17.03 -29.03 -0.44
C ASP A 272 -17.88 -28.36 -1.53
N THR A 273 -17.96 -27.05 -1.53
CA THR A 273 -18.68 -26.23 -2.52
C THR A 273 -17.75 -25.53 -3.51
N ALA A 274 -16.44 -25.66 -3.33
CA ALA A 274 -15.45 -25.11 -4.24
C ALA A 274 -15.46 -25.84 -5.60
N VAL A 275 -15.27 -25.06 -6.68
CA VAL A 275 -15.19 -25.58 -8.03
C VAL A 275 -13.84 -26.26 -8.23
N ASN A 276 -13.80 -27.40 -8.93
CA ASN A 276 -12.58 -28.17 -9.22
C ASN A 276 -11.78 -28.58 -7.97
N ALA A 277 -12.41 -28.74 -6.81
CA ALA A 277 -11.74 -29.19 -5.58
C ALA A 277 -11.08 -30.57 -5.72
N ASP A 278 -11.59 -31.43 -6.59
CA ASP A 278 -11.04 -32.75 -6.94
C ASP A 278 -9.73 -32.66 -7.76
N LYS A 279 -9.40 -31.51 -8.30
CA LYS A 279 -8.17 -31.24 -9.07
C LYS A 279 -7.07 -30.60 -8.23
N ALA A 280 -7.39 -30.17 -7.01
CA ALA A 280 -6.41 -29.62 -6.08
C ALA A 280 -5.44 -30.72 -5.57
N LYS A 281 -4.18 -30.34 -5.38
CA LYS A 281 -3.12 -31.19 -4.84
C LYS A 281 -3.03 -31.02 -3.33
N ARG A 282 -2.92 -32.12 -2.59
CA ARG A 282 -2.82 -32.13 -1.11
C ARG A 282 -1.56 -32.83 -0.66
#